data_40db44dd3465c88237c330c5775f667a
#
_entry.id   40db44dd3465c88237c330c5775f667a
#
_cell.length_a   1.000
_cell.length_b   1.000
_cell.length_c   1.000
_cell.angle_alpha   90.00
_cell.angle_beta   90.00
_cell.angle_gamma   90.00
#
_symmetry.space_group_name_H-M   'P 1'
#
loop_
_entity.id
_entity.type
_entity.pdbx_description
1 polymer ?
#
loop_
_entity_poly.entity_id
_entity_poly.type
_entity_poly.pdbx_seq_one_letter_code
_entity_poly.pdbx_strand_id
1 'polypeptide(L)'
;VVPALGHGAKSDAALLRALGKRFDAVATIKAATLIFAPIGSGKSAGGSDLPTETIERRQTDGSGDYTRIDQNDRAGVTARWHDKASGTRKTVTVKGSGTGKAKRLRKVYANEADAKQAAKAENSRLARQVAKFSTKLAYGRPDIFPERPMELTGFKAEIDARQWVVAECSHTMDGSGGLTTGLTLEATK
;
A
#
# COMPACT_ATOMS: atom_id res chain seq x y z
N VAL A 1 -21.54 1.65 5.15
CA VAL A 1 -21.96 1.00 6.40
C VAL A 1 -21.58 -0.46 6.33
N VAL A 2 -20.87 -0.98 7.33
CA VAL A 2 -20.53 -2.42 7.44
C VAL A 2 -21.66 -3.06 8.26
N PRO A 3 -22.49 -3.92 7.68
CA PRO A 3 -23.73 -4.38 8.33
C PRO A 3 -23.50 -5.29 9.53
N ALA A 4 -22.37 -5.97 9.60
CA ALA A 4 -21.95 -6.76 10.76
C ALA A 4 -20.44 -6.95 10.78
N LEU A 5 -19.83 -6.68 11.91
CA LEU A 5 -18.42 -6.90 12.16
C LEU A 5 -18.26 -7.92 13.28
N GLY A 6 -18.09 -9.19 12.90
CA GLY A 6 -17.80 -10.24 13.88
C GLY A 6 -16.38 -10.07 14.43
N HIS A 7 -16.25 -9.82 15.72
CA HIS A 7 -14.95 -9.75 16.40
C HIS A 7 -14.30 -11.15 16.49
N GLY A 8 -15.13 -12.19 16.70
CA GLY A 8 -14.64 -13.56 16.88
C GLY A 8 -13.66 -13.69 18.03
N ALA A 9 -12.70 -14.60 17.92
CA ALA A 9 -11.64 -14.81 18.90
C ALA A 9 -10.38 -13.93 18.65
N LYS A 10 -10.50 -12.84 17.86
CA LYS A 10 -9.36 -11.96 17.55
C LYS A 10 -9.21 -10.89 18.62
N SER A 11 -7.97 -10.48 18.88
CA SER A 11 -7.72 -9.25 19.64
C SER A 11 -8.11 -8.02 18.83
N ASP A 12 -8.39 -6.89 19.50
CA ASP A 12 -8.77 -5.61 18.88
C ASP A 12 -7.73 -5.18 17.82
N ALA A 13 -6.45 -5.30 18.14
CA ALA A 13 -5.36 -5.00 17.22
C ALA A 13 -5.37 -5.90 15.98
N ALA A 14 -5.69 -7.18 16.13
CA ALA A 14 -5.81 -8.11 15.02
C ALA A 14 -7.04 -7.82 14.16
N LEU A 15 -8.14 -7.39 14.77
CA LEU A 15 -9.34 -6.94 14.05
C LEU A 15 -9.04 -5.70 13.23
N LEU A 16 -8.41 -4.67 13.83
CA LEU A 16 -8.04 -3.43 13.16
C LEU A 16 -7.11 -3.69 11.96
N ARG A 17 -6.09 -4.54 12.12
CA ARG A 17 -5.22 -4.93 10.99
C ARG A 17 -5.99 -5.67 9.89
N ALA A 18 -6.92 -6.54 10.25
CA ALA A 18 -7.75 -7.25 9.29
C ALA A 18 -8.67 -6.29 8.50
N LEU A 19 -9.18 -5.25 9.17
CA LEU A 19 -9.95 -4.19 8.53
C LEU A 19 -9.06 -3.34 7.62
N GLY A 20 -7.89 -2.91 8.09
CA GLY A 20 -6.91 -2.21 7.26
C GLY A 20 -6.63 -2.97 5.97
N LYS A 21 -6.32 -4.27 6.08
CA LYS A 21 -6.09 -5.12 4.90
C LYS A 21 -7.33 -5.25 3.99
N ARG A 22 -8.54 -5.29 4.57
CA ARG A 22 -9.78 -5.38 3.80
C ARG A 22 -10.06 -4.12 2.99
N PHE A 23 -9.72 -2.94 3.54
CA PHE A 23 -10.00 -1.65 2.94
C PHE A 23 -8.79 -1.03 2.24
N ASP A 24 -7.66 -1.74 2.17
CA ASP A 24 -6.38 -1.22 1.66
C ASP A 24 -5.96 0.06 2.40
N ALA A 25 -6.01 -0.02 3.72
CA ALA A 25 -5.76 1.09 4.62
C ALA A 25 -4.71 0.75 5.68
N VAL A 26 -3.95 1.76 6.08
CA VAL A 26 -3.14 1.71 7.30
C VAL A 26 -4.08 1.75 8.49
N ALA A 27 -3.96 0.76 9.38
CA ALA A 27 -4.70 0.70 10.63
C ALA A 27 -3.68 0.60 11.79
N THR A 28 -3.40 1.69 12.46
CA THR A 28 -2.41 1.77 13.54
C THR A 28 -2.86 2.71 14.65
N ILE A 29 -2.27 2.56 15.82
CA ILE A 29 -2.50 3.45 16.97
C ILE A 29 -1.19 4.16 17.26
N LYS A 30 -1.19 5.49 17.22
CA LYS A 30 -0.07 6.35 17.62
C LYS A 30 -0.56 7.42 18.59
N ALA A 31 0.19 7.67 19.66
CA ALA A 31 -0.15 8.68 20.67
C ALA A 31 -1.64 8.61 21.08
N ALA A 32 -2.12 7.43 21.44
CA ALA A 32 -3.51 7.14 21.81
C ALA A 32 -4.57 7.47 20.73
N THR A 33 -4.14 7.74 19.49
CA THR A 33 -5.03 8.06 18.36
C THR A 33 -5.06 6.90 17.38
N LEU A 34 -6.27 6.43 17.03
CA LEU A 34 -6.46 5.46 15.95
C LEU A 34 -6.32 6.15 14.59
N ILE A 35 -5.36 5.72 13.81
CA ILE A 35 -5.16 6.14 12.42
C ILE A 35 -5.74 5.06 11.51
N PHE A 36 -6.70 5.43 10.68
CA PHE A 36 -7.26 4.56 9.65
C PHE A 36 -7.35 5.34 8.34
N ALA A 37 -6.34 5.20 7.48
CA ALA A 37 -6.20 5.98 6.25
C ALA A 37 -5.89 5.07 5.05
N PRO A 38 -6.41 5.39 3.84
CA PRO A 38 -6.07 4.63 2.64
C PRO A 38 -4.57 4.68 2.34
N ILE A 39 -3.99 3.53 1.98
CA ILE A 39 -2.57 3.42 1.61
C ILE A 39 -2.33 4.17 0.29
N GLY A 40 -1.24 4.95 0.23
CA GLY A 40 -0.83 5.69 -0.97
C GLY A 40 -1.74 6.86 -1.32
N SER A 41 -2.56 7.33 -0.37
CA SER A 41 -3.43 8.50 -0.58
C SER A 41 -2.69 9.83 -0.57
N GLY A 42 -1.45 9.87 -0.07
CA GLY A 42 -0.70 11.11 0.15
C GLY A 42 -1.34 12.06 1.17
N LYS A 43 -2.22 11.54 2.04
CA LYS A 43 -2.96 12.33 3.02
C LYS A 43 -2.64 11.91 4.45
N SER A 44 -2.64 12.89 5.32
CA SER A 44 -2.56 12.68 6.77
C SER A 44 -3.84 12.01 7.31
N ALA A 45 -3.80 11.52 8.55
CA ALA A 45 -4.99 11.01 9.23
C ALA A 45 -6.12 12.05 9.36
N GLY A 46 -5.77 13.34 9.36
CA GLY A 46 -6.74 14.46 9.38
C GLY A 46 -7.27 14.86 8.00
N GLY A 47 -6.83 14.18 6.92
CA GLY A 47 -7.28 14.44 5.55
C GLY A 47 -6.49 15.53 4.79
N SER A 48 -5.52 16.19 5.43
CA SER A 48 -4.63 17.16 4.78
C SER A 48 -3.63 16.45 3.87
N ASP A 49 -3.27 17.08 2.76
CA ASP A 49 -2.24 16.56 1.87
C ASP A 49 -0.86 16.54 2.58
N LEU A 50 -0.14 15.45 2.42
CA LEU A 50 1.23 15.34 2.89
C LEU A 50 2.16 16.01 1.89
N PRO A 51 3.15 16.80 2.34
CA PRO A 51 4.10 17.41 1.43
C PRO A 51 4.94 16.33 0.75
N THR A 52 5.10 16.45 -0.56
CA THR A 52 6.01 15.61 -1.34
C THR A 52 7.45 15.97 -0.98
N GLU A 53 8.27 14.97 -0.76
CA GLU A 53 9.68 15.12 -0.47
C GLU A 53 10.52 14.62 -1.66
N THR A 54 11.63 15.27 -1.94
CA THR A 54 12.53 14.86 -3.03
C THR A 54 13.80 14.26 -2.45
N ILE A 55 14.19 13.09 -2.95
CA ILE A 55 15.46 12.44 -2.65
C ILE A 55 16.32 12.44 -3.93
N GLU A 56 17.47 13.07 -3.84
CA GLU A 56 18.48 13.03 -4.89
C GLU A 56 19.40 11.83 -4.69
N ARG A 57 19.86 11.23 -5.79
CA ARG A 57 20.79 10.08 -5.74
C ARG A 57 22.04 10.36 -4.90
N ARG A 58 22.57 11.58 -4.92
CA ARG A 58 23.73 11.97 -4.11
C ARG A 58 23.49 11.93 -2.60
N GLN A 59 22.24 11.92 -2.16
CA GLN A 59 21.86 11.80 -0.74
C GLN A 59 21.82 10.35 -0.25
N THR A 60 21.98 9.39 -1.16
CA THR A 60 22.04 7.96 -0.82
C THR A 60 23.49 7.51 -0.59
N ASP A 61 23.68 6.39 0.07
CA ASP A 61 24.97 5.73 0.26
C ASP A 61 25.49 5.02 -1.03
N GLY A 62 24.81 5.22 -2.15
CA GLY A 62 25.09 4.54 -3.41
C GLY A 62 24.42 3.17 -3.55
N SER A 63 23.82 2.64 -2.48
CA SER A 63 22.98 1.44 -2.56
C SER A 63 21.64 1.77 -3.19
N GLY A 64 21.12 0.85 -3.97
CA GLY A 64 19.77 0.98 -4.53
C GLY A 64 19.37 -0.30 -5.22
N ASP A 65 18.27 -0.89 -4.77
CA ASP A 65 17.68 -2.05 -5.41
C ASP A 65 16.33 -1.66 -6.02
N TYR A 66 16.27 -1.73 -7.35
CA TYR A 66 15.06 -1.45 -8.11
C TYR A 66 14.50 -2.74 -8.66
N THR A 67 13.33 -3.10 -8.18
CA THR A 67 12.59 -4.26 -8.66
C THR A 67 11.35 -3.79 -9.41
N ARG A 68 11.28 -4.10 -10.69
CA ARG A 68 10.07 -3.97 -11.49
C ARG A 68 9.33 -5.30 -11.49
N ILE A 69 8.10 -5.27 -11.00
CA ILE A 69 7.23 -6.45 -11.03
C ILE A 69 6.31 -6.30 -12.24
N ASP A 70 6.54 -7.12 -13.24
CA ASP A 70 5.73 -7.12 -14.47
C ASP A 70 4.37 -7.77 -14.20
N GLN A 71 3.54 -7.05 -13.44
CA GLN A 71 2.14 -7.46 -13.14
C GLN A 71 1.13 -6.84 -14.12
N ASN A 72 1.60 -6.12 -15.13
CA ASN A 72 0.75 -5.44 -16.10
C ASN A 72 -0.14 -6.37 -16.94
N ASP A 73 0.03 -7.69 -16.75
CA ASP A 73 -0.74 -8.68 -17.50
C ASP A 73 -2.09 -9.02 -16.85
N ARG A 74 -2.46 -8.37 -15.74
CA ARG A 74 -3.72 -8.66 -15.06
C ARG A 74 -4.83 -7.69 -15.46
N ALA A 75 -5.88 -8.21 -16.08
CA ALA A 75 -7.07 -7.45 -16.47
C ALA A 75 -7.90 -6.93 -15.27
N GLY A 76 -7.49 -7.24 -14.03
CA GLY A 76 -8.17 -6.81 -12.82
C GLY A 76 -8.29 -7.89 -11.76
N VAL A 77 -9.27 -7.72 -10.87
CA VAL A 77 -9.54 -8.65 -9.77
C VAL A 77 -11.00 -9.09 -9.78
N THR A 78 -11.22 -10.38 -9.62
CA THR A 78 -12.56 -10.97 -9.46
C THR A 78 -12.77 -11.50 -8.06
N ALA A 79 -13.95 -11.24 -7.50
CA ALA A 79 -14.39 -11.78 -6.21
C ALA A 79 -15.76 -12.45 -6.35
N ARG A 80 -16.01 -13.48 -5.55
CA ARG A 80 -17.28 -14.21 -5.52
C ARG A 80 -18.05 -13.86 -4.26
N TRP A 81 -19.35 -13.79 -4.37
CA TRP A 81 -20.26 -13.60 -3.24
C TRP A 81 -21.46 -14.53 -3.34
N HIS A 82 -22.10 -14.77 -2.22
CA HIS A 82 -23.31 -15.60 -2.14
C HIS A 82 -24.54 -14.71 -2.20
N ASP A 83 -25.32 -14.86 -3.25
CA ASP A 83 -26.59 -14.16 -3.39
C ASP A 83 -27.68 -14.93 -2.64
N LYS A 84 -28.14 -14.34 -1.54
CA LYS A 84 -29.16 -14.96 -0.69
C LYS A 84 -30.52 -15.08 -1.36
N ALA A 85 -30.84 -14.17 -2.29
CA ALA A 85 -32.14 -14.17 -2.99
C ALA A 85 -32.23 -15.29 -4.01
N SER A 86 -31.15 -15.57 -4.75
CA SER A 86 -31.13 -16.63 -5.76
C SER A 86 -30.49 -17.94 -5.27
N GLY A 87 -29.92 -17.98 -4.05
CA GLY A 87 -29.22 -19.14 -3.52
C GLY A 87 -27.91 -19.48 -4.27
N THR A 88 -27.46 -18.64 -5.20
CA THR A 88 -26.33 -18.92 -6.10
C THR A 88 -25.12 -18.07 -5.77
N ARG A 89 -23.95 -18.52 -6.27
CA ARG A 89 -22.71 -17.73 -6.19
C ARG A 89 -22.58 -16.85 -7.42
N LYS A 90 -22.50 -15.53 -7.20
CA LYS A 90 -22.26 -14.54 -8.23
C LYS A 90 -20.82 -14.02 -8.18
N THR A 91 -20.37 -13.42 -9.26
CA THR A 91 -19.02 -12.88 -9.39
C THR A 91 -19.09 -11.39 -9.70
N VAL A 92 -18.26 -10.61 -9.02
CA VAL A 92 -18.00 -9.20 -9.33
C VAL A 92 -16.57 -9.04 -9.81
N THR A 93 -16.35 -8.20 -10.82
CA THR A 93 -15.04 -7.93 -11.40
C THR A 93 -14.72 -6.45 -11.28
N VAL A 94 -13.54 -6.12 -10.77
CA VAL A 94 -12.95 -4.79 -10.80
C VAL A 94 -11.87 -4.81 -11.87
N LYS A 95 -12.02 -3.96 -12.90
CA LYS A 95 -11.06 -3.86 -14.01
C LYS A 95 -9.73 -3.29 -13.50
N GLY A 96 -8.63 -3.86 -13.96
CA GLY A 96 -7.27 -3.36 -13.84
C GLY A 96 -6.81 -2.69 -15.13
N SER A 97 -5.54 -2.31 -15.18
CA SER A 97 -4.92 -1.68 -16.36
C SER A 97 -4.36 -2.69 -17.39
N GLY A 98 -4.22 -3.95 -17.02
CA GLY A 98 -3.64 -4.98 -17.90
C GLY A 98 -4.66 -5.70 -18.78
N THR A 99 -4.15 -6.51 -19.70
CA THR A 99 -4.93 -7.26 -20.70
C THR A 99 -5.03 -8.76 -20.41
N GLY A 100 -4.25 -9.27 -19.45
CA GLY A 100 -4.16 -10.68 -19.12
C GLY A 100 -5.32 -11.20 -18.26
N LYS A 101 -5.12 -12.32 -17.58
CA LYS A 101 -6.15 -12.95 -16.73
C LYS A 101 -6.38 -12.16 -15.43
N ALA A 102 -7.64 -11.93 -15.08
CA ALA A 102 -8.00 -11.31 -13.82
C ALA A 102 -7.61 -12.21 -12.62
N LYS A 103 -7.08 -11.60 -11.55
CA LYS A 103 -6.79 -12.30 -10.30
C LYS A 103 -8.09 -12.66 -9.60
N ARG A 104 -8.27 -13.94 -9.26
CA ARG A 104 -9.45 -14.42 -8.53
C ARG A 104 -9.17 -14.48 -7.04
N LEU A 105 -9.99 -13.80 -6.23
CA LEU A 105 -9.94 -13.92 -4.78
C LEU A 105 -10.49 -15.30 -4.36
N ARG A 106 -9.79 -15.95 -3.42
CA ARG A 106 -10.17 -17.28 -2.94
C ARG A 106 -11.41 -17.23 -2.05
N LYS A 107 -11.58 -16.16 -1.28
CA LYS A 107 -12.69 -15.98 -0.34
C LYS A 107 -14.01 -15.74 -1.09
N VAL A 108 -15.09 -16.31 -0.58
CA VAL A 108 -16.48 -16.00 -0.96
C VAL A 108 -17.03 -15.02 0.08
N TYR A 109 -17.62 -13.92 -0.37
CA TYR A 109 -18.14 -12.86 0.47
C TYR A 109 -19.65 -13.04 0.71
N ALA A 110 -20.16 -12.43 1.78
CA ALA A 110 -21.56 -12.55 2.17
C ALA A 110 -22.51 -11.76 1.26
N ASN A 111 -22.01 -10.69 0.61
CA ASN A 111 -22.79 -9.83 -0.27
C ASN A 111 -21.90 -9.21 -1.35
N GLU A 112 -22.53 -8.59 -2.34
CA GLU A 112 -21.84 -7.97 -3.47
C GLU A 112 -20.93 -6.79 -3.07
N ALA A 113 -21.41 -5.94 -2.16
CA ALA A 113 -20.68 -4.76 -1.71
C ALA A 113 -19.33 -5.14 -1.08
N ASP A 114 -19.33 -6.16 -0.23
CA ASP A 114 -18.11 -6.70 0.39
C ASP A 114 -17.15 -7.32 -0.63
N ALA A 115 -17.68 -8.06 -1.60
CA ALA A 115 -16.88 -8.64 -2.68
C ALA A 115 -16.25 -7.55 -3.55
N LYS A 116 -17.02 -6.53 -3.91
CA LYS A 116 -16.55 -5.39 -4.71
C LYS A 116 -15.49 -4.58 -3.97
N GLN A 117 -15.68 -4.33 -2.67
CA GLN A 117 -14.70 -3.62 -1.85
C GLN A 117 -13.39 -4.39 -1.74
N ALA A 118 -13.44 -5.69 -1.49
CA ALA A 118 -12.26 -6.52 -1.42
C ALA A 118 -11.53 -6.63 -2.77
N ALA A 119 -12.28 -6.68 -3.87
CA ALA A 119 -11.69 -6.67 -5.21
C ALA A 119 -11.03 -5.32 -5.53
N LYS A 120 -11.62 -4.19 -5.12
CA LYS A 120 -11.02 -2.85 -5.24
C LYS A 120 -9.72 -2.75 -4.43
N ALA A 121 -9.74 -3.14 -3.16
CA ALA A 121 -8.57 -3.11 -2.29
C ALA A 121 -7.40 -3.91 -2.86
N GLU A 122 -7.67 -5.13 -3.34
CA GLU A 122 -6.64 -5.96 -3.97
C GLU A 122 -6.14 -5.38 -5.30
N ASN A 123 -7.02 -4.78 -6.10
CA ASN A 123 -6.64 -4.12 -7.34
C ASN A 123 -5.73 -2.91 -7.09
N SER A 124 -6.05 -2.08 -6.10
CA SER A 124 -5.21 -0.95 -5.67
C SER A 124 -3.84 -1.43 -5.16
N ARG A 125 -3.82 -2.48 -4.34
CA ARG A 125 -2.58 -3.10 -3.87
C ARG A 125 -1.70 -3.60 -5.02
N LEU A 126 -2.29 -4.26 -6.01
CA LEU A 126 -1.57 -4.73 -7.20
C LEU A 126 -1.04 -3.55 -8.03
N ALA A 127 -1.79 -2.47 -8.14
CA ALA A 127 -1.37 -1.29 -8.88
C ALA A 127 -0.13 -0.61 -8.26
N ARG A 128 0.01 -0.61 -6.92
CA ARG A 128 1.21 -0.09 -6.23
C ARG A 128 2.42 -1.03 -6.31
N GLN A 129 2.21 -2.31 -6.50
CA GLN A 129 3.30 -3.30 -6.59
C GLN A 129 3.97 -3.38 -7.97
N VAL A 130 3.74 -2.42 -8.86
CA VAL A 130 4.35 -2.40 -10.19
C VAL A 130 5.86 -2.18 -10.13
N ALA A 131 6.32 -1.36 -9.19
CA ALA A 131 7.74 -1.17 -8.95
C ALA A 131 8.01 -0.91 -7.46
N LYS A 132 9.16 -1.40 -7.01
CA LYS A 132 9.69 -1.21 -5.67
C LYS A 132 11.11 -0.69 -5.79
N PHE A 133 11.46 0.29 -4.97
CA PHE A 133 12.80 0.81 -4.87
C PHE A 133 13.23 0.86 -3.41
N SER A 134 14.36 0.26 -3.09
CA SER A 134 14.93 0.27 -1.74
C SER A 134 16.30 0.94 -1.79
N THR A 135 16.56 1.84 -0.85
CA THR A 135 17.83 2.55 -0.75
C THR A 135 18.11 2.96 0.69
N LYS A 136 19.36 3.28 0.99
CA LYS A 136 19.76 3.83 2.27
C LYS A 136 20.30 5.25 2.06
N LEU A 137 19.86 6.19 2.90
CA LEU A 137 20.36 7.55 2.87
C LEU A 137 21.71 7.63 3.58
N ALA A 138 22.63 8.42 3.04
CA ALA A 138 23.95 8.66 3.62
C ALA A 138 23.85 9.37 4.97
N TYR A 139 22.85 10.24 5.12
CA TYR A 139 22.53 10.93 6.36
C TYR A 139 21.10 10.60 6.79
N GLY A 140 20.89 10.42 8.08
CA GLY A 140 19.56 10.12 8.61
C GLY A 140 18.58 11.27 8.46
N ARG A 141 17.37 10.93 8.02
CA ARG A 141 16.24 11.84 7.82
C ARG A 141 15.08 11.38 8.71
N PRO A 142 15.08 11.74 10.02
CA PRO A 142 14.04 11.30 10.96
C PRO A 142 12.65 11.88 10.67
N ASP A 143 12.58 12.88 9.81
CA ASP A 143 11.36 13.51 9.33
C ASP A 143 10.62 12.67 8.26
N ILE A 144 11.27 11.64 7.69
CA ILE A 144 10.63 10.72 6.74
C ILE A 144 9.87 9.65 7.50
N PHE A 145 8.64 9.40 7.09
CA PHE A 145 7.75 8.40 7.69
C PHE A 145 6.92 7.68 6.59
N PRO A 146 6.36 6.50 6.88
CA PRO A 146 5.51 5.77 5.93
C PRO A 146 4.33 6.60 5.44
N GLU A 147 3.88 6.33 4.21
CA GLU A 147 2.80 7.02 3.47
C GLU A 147 3.16 8.42 2.94
N ARG A 148 4.36 8.93 3.19
CA ARG A 148 4.81 10.20 2.63
C ARG A 148 5.07 10.07 1.13
N PRO A 149 4.49 10.96 0.29
CA PRO A 149 4.81 11.02 -1.14
C PRO A 149 6.26 11.41 -1.37
N MET A 150 6.92 10.77 -2.33
CA MET A 150 8.34 10.98 -2.64
C MET A 150 8.55 11.15 -4.14
N GLU A 151 9.51 12.00 -4.49
CA GLU A 151 10.10 12.12 -5.82
C GLU A 151 11.57 11.72 -5.76
N LEU A 152 12.02 11.00 -6.76
CA LEU A 152 13.41 10.59 -6.88
C LEU A 152 14.04 11.29 -8.06
N THR A 153 15.28 11.77 -7.91
CA THR A 153 16.00 12.47 -8.96
C THR A 153 17.46 12.03 -9.05
N GLY A 154 17.98 11.99 -10.28
CA GLY A 154 19.38 11.62 -10.55
C GLY A 154 19.63 10.11 -10.58
N PHE A 155 18.60 9.30 -10.60
CA PHE A 155 18.66 7.85 -10.80
C PHE A 155 18.52 7.50 -12.29
N LYS A 156 18.08 6.30 -12.60
CA LYS A 156 17.69 5.92 -13.96
C LYS A 156 16.35 6.58 -14.31
N ALA A 157 16.18 6.95 -15.58
CA ALA A 157 14.98 7.62 -16.05
C ALA A 157 13.67 6.89 -15.70
N GLU A 158 13.69 5.56 -15.67
CA GLU A 158 12.54 4.74 -15.27
C GLU A 158 12.17 4.84 -13.78
N ILE A 159 13.12 5.27 -12.93
CA ILE A 159 12.92 5.53 -11.50
C ILE A 159 12.46 6.97 -11.30
N ASP A 160 13.15 7.93 -11.93
CA ASP A 160 12.88 9.37 -11.81
C ASP A 160 11.50 9.75 -12.39
N ALA A 161 11.03 9.03 -13.42
CA ALA A 161 9.73 9.28 -14.04
C ALA A 161 8.53 8.83 -13.20
N ARG A 162 8.73 8.18 -12.04
CA ARG A 162 7.66 7.65 -11.22
C ARG A 162 7.40 8.48 -9.99
N GLN A 163 6.16 8.49 -9.57
CA GLN A 163 5.78 8.94 -8.24
C GLN A 163 5.87 7.78 -7.25
N TRP A 164 6.42 8.05 -6.10
CA TRP A 164 6.69 7.06 -5.07
C TRP A 164 5.96 7.40 -3.78
N VAL A 165 5.70 6.39 -2.98
CA VAL A 165 5.26 6.53 -1.59
C VAL A 165 6.18 5.69 -0.70
N VAL A 166 6.47 6.20 0.48
CA VAL A 166 7.25 5.47 1.48
C VAL A 166 6.39 4.34 2.03
N ALA A 167 6.71 3.09 1.64
CA ALA A 167 6.05 1.91 2.19
C ALA A 167 6.61 1.55 3.56
N GLU A 168 7.94 1.66 3.73
CA GLU A 168 8.63 1.38 4.97
C GLU A 168 9.84 2.30 5.12
N CYS A 169 10.09 2.79 6.32
CA CYS A 169 11.33 3.46 6.67
C CYS A 169 11.88 2.90 7.98
N SER A 170 13.20 2.78 8.05
CA SER A 170 13.93 2.38 9.25
C SER A 170 14.97 3.42 9.58
N HIS A 171 14.99 3.90 10.82
CA HIS A 171 15.98 4.81 11.33
C HIS A 171 16.88 4.04 12.28
N THR A 172 18.18 4.04 12.01
CA THR A 172 19.18 3.38 12.85
C THR A 172 20.19 4.41 13.30
N MET A 173 20.48 4.43 14.58
CA MET A 173 21.48 5.29 15.19
C MET A 173 22.49 4.42 15.93
N ASP A 174 23.74 4.52 15.56
CA ASP A 174 24.84 3.82 16.23
C ASP A 174 26.04 4.75 16.49
N GLY A 175 26.96 4.31 17.33
CA GLY A 175 28.11 5.11 17.75
C GLY A 175 29.18 5.30 16.68
N SER A 176 29.17 4.50 15.60
CA SER A 176 30.18 4.51 14.53
C SER A 176 29.64 5.13 13.25
N GLY A 177 28.39 4.88 12.91
CA GLY A 177 27.76 5.34 11.64
C GLY A 177 26.81 6.52 11.82
N GLY A 178 26.54 6.96 13.05
CA GLY A 178 25.57 8.01 13.32
C GLY A 178 24.13 7.61 12.98
N LEU A 179 23.30 8.58 12.65
CA LEU A 179 21.92 8.35 12.23
C LEU A 179 21.85 8.04 10.73
N THR A 180 21.28 6.92 10.38
CA THR A 180 21.01 6.52 8.99
C THR A 180 19.55 6.21 8.78
N THR A 181 19.04 6.35 7.55
CA THR A 181 17.65 6.05 7.19
C THR A 181 17.62 5.11 6.00
N GLY A 182 17.04 3.93 6.20
CA GLY A 182 16.70 3.00 5.13
C GLY A 182 15.28 3.24 4.65
N LEU A 183 15.08 3.26 3.33
CA LEU A 183 13.81 3.50 2.69
C LEU A 183 13.41 2.34 1.79
N THR A 184 12.15 1.98 1.85
CA THR A 184 11.49 1.13 0.87
C THR A 184 10.32 1.89 0.29
N LEU A 185 10.35 2.11 -1.02
CA LEU A 185 9.38 2.89 -1.76
C LEU A 185 8.58 1.99 -2.69
N GLU A 186 7.28 2.26 -2.82
CA GLU A 186 6.39 1.63 -3.80
C GLU A 186 5.92 2.69 -4.80
N ALA A 187 5.86 2.32 -6.09
CA ALA A 187 5.36 3.22 -7.11
C ALA A 187 3.85 3.42 -6.97
N THR A 188 3.37 4.67 -7.04
CA THR A 188 1.94 4.97 -6.93
C THR A 188 1.23 4.97 -8.28
N LYS A 189 1.94 5.27 -9.36
CA LYS A 189 1.52 5.12 -10.77
C LYS A 189 2.73 5.26 -11.70
#